data_fcdad2139251120ac9205f11610de525
#
_entry.id   fcdad2139251120ac9205f11610de525
#
_cell.length_a   1.000
_cell.length_b   1.000
_cell.length_c   1.000
_cell.angle_alpha   90.00
_cell.angle_beta   90.00
_cell.angle_gamma   90.00
#
_symmetry.space_group_name_H-M   'P 1'
#
loop_
_entity.id
_entity.type
_entity.pdbx_description
1 polymer ?
#
loop_
_entity_poly.entity_id
_entity_poly.type
_entity_poly.pdbx_seq_one_letter_code
_entity_poly.pdbx_strand_id
1 'polypeptide(L)'
;MPNASWTVRRDRLVSLAALGVAPAGGPRLVRAVEGARRARLPRRALVELGLMLRLYAGYPAAIEFLRAVARTWPARTAARRHASYEDWQRWQRDGERLCRRVYGNGYDRLRAFMSSLDPDLDEWMILEGYGKTLTRGGLTVAERELATVSALAALGWSRQLGAHLEGAVRVGAPLAHVERARRTGERCRWTSRP
;
A
#
# COMPACT_ATOMS: atom_id res chain seq x y z
N MET A 1 12.04 16.09 -16.88
CA MET A 1 12.39 15.28 -15.69
C MET A 1 13.03 14.00 -16.19
N PRO A 2 14.23 13.60 -15.71
CA PRO A 2 14.85 12.35 -16.16
C PRO A 2 13.91 11.19 -15.85
N ASN A 3 13.72 10.34 -16.84
CA ASN A 3 12.89 9.15 -16.78
C ASN A 3 13.47 8.21 -15.69
N ALA A 4 12.94 8.28 -14.46
CA ALA A 4 13.47 7.47 -13.36
C ALA A 4 13.33 6.00 -13.75
N SER A 5 14.44 5.29 -13.86
CA SER A 5 14.44 3.88 -14.26
C SER A 5 13.62 3.02 -13.31
N TRP A 6 12.97 1.98 -13.83
CA TRP A 6 12.32 0.96 -13.01
C TRP A 6 13.39 0.18 -12.22
N THR A 7 13.35 0.25 -10.90
CA THR A 7 14.36 -0.38 -10.05
C THR A 7 13.92 -1.77 -9.57
N VAL A 8 14.87 -2.62 -9.22
CA VAL A 8 14.61 -3.92 -8.57
C VAL A 8 13.76 -3.74 -7.31
N ARG A 9 13.98 -2.66 -6.54
CA ARG A 9 13.19 -2.34 -5.36
C ARG A 9 11.71 -2.15 -5.69
N ARG A 10 11.39 -1.33 -6.70
CA ARG A 10 10.00 -1.10 -7.15
C ARG A 10 9.36 -2.39 -7.64
N ASP A 11 10.09 -3.16 -8.43
CA ASP A 11 9.61 -4.45 -8.96
C ASP A 11 9.22 -5.42 -7.84
N ARG A 12 10.06 -5.54 -6.81
CA ARG A 12 9.78 -6.39 -5.66
C ARG A 12 8.59 -5.89 -4.83
N LEU A 13 8.52 -4.59 -4.55
CA LEU A 13 7.42 -4.01 -3.78
C LEU A 13 6.07 -4.21 -4.48
N VAL A 14 6.00 -3.94 -5.77
CA VAL A 14 4.80 -4.10 -6.59
C VAL A 14 4.36 -5.57 -6.67
N SER A 15 5.30 -6.48 -6.92
CA SER A 15 5.00 -7.93 -6.95
C SER A 15 4.54 -8.45 -5.59
N LEU A 16 5.18 -8.00 -4.50
CA LEU A 16 4.81 -8.37 -3.14
C LEU A 16 3.43 -7.82 -2.75
N ALA A 17 3.07 -6.61 -3.21
CA ALA A 17 1.75 -6.05 -2.96
C ALA A 17 0.64 -6.90 -3.60
N ALA A 18 0.80 -7.30 -4.86
CA ALA A 18 -0.15 -8.16 -5.55
C ALA A 18 -0.29 -9.54 -4.90
N LEU A 19 0.84 -10.17 -4.54
CA LEU A 19 0.84 -11.48 -3.89
C LEU A 19 0.31 -11.42 -2.45
N GLY A 20 0.54 -10.31 -1.76
CA GLY A 20 0.17 -10.12 -0.36
C GLY A 20 -1.32 -9.92 -0.13
N VAL A 21 -2.08 -9.57 -1.16
CA VAL A 21 -3.55 -9.44 -1.09
C VAL A 21 -4.28 -10.68 -1.59
N ALA A 22 -3.56 -11.66 -2.13
CA ALA A 22 -4.16 -12.92 -2.57
C ALA A 22 -4.67 -13.74 -1.36
N PRO A 23 -5.83 -14.42 -1.47
CA PRO A 23 -6.48 -15.13 -0.34
C PRO A 23 -5.62 -16.19 0.33
N ALA A 24 -4.63 -16.73 -0.35
CA ALA A 24 -3.75 -17.75 0.19
C ALA A 24 -2.29 -17.35 -0.04
N GLY A 25 -1.76 -16.41 0.74
CA GLY A 25 -0.38 -15.91 0.64
C GLY A 25 0.69 -16.99 0.34
N GLY A 26 0.57 -18.16 0.94
CA GLY A 26 1.20 -19.42 0.59
C GLY A 26 2.70 -19.39 0.21
N PRO A 27 3.21 -20.46 -0.40
CA PRO A 27 4.62 -20.59 -0.76
C PRO A 27 5.13 -19.53 -1.76
N ARG A 28 4.22 -18.97 -2.60
CA ARG A 28 4.61 -17.92 -3.57
C ARG A 28 5.00 -16.62 -2.86
N LEU A 29 4.24 -16.22 -1.84
CA LEU A 29 4.54 -15.03 -1.04
C LEU A 29 5.86 -15.20 -0.28
N VAL A 30 6.09 -16.36 0.34
CA VAL A 30 7.35 -16.66 1.05
C VAL A 30 8.55 -16.54 0.10
N ARG A 31 8.49 -17.17 -1.08
CA ARG A 31 9.55 -17.06 -2.10
C ARG A 31 9.78 -15.61 -2.57
N ALA A 32 8.71 -14.83 -2.69
CA ALA A 32 8.82 -13.42 -3.06
C ALA A 32 9.50 -12.58 -1.96
N VAL A 33 9.19 -12.83 -0.68
CA VAL A 33 9.87 -12.21 0.47
C VAL A 33 11.35 -12.60 0.52
N GLU A 34 11.68 -13.87 0.30
CA GLU A 34 13.08 -14.32 0.18
C GLU A 34 13.80 -13.63 -0.97
N GLY A 35 13.15 -13.48 -2.13
CA GLY A 35 13.68 -12.75 -3.26
C GLY A 35 13.96 -11.28 -2.93
N ALA A 36 13.08 -10.62 -2.17
CA ALA A 36 13.29 -9.26 -1.71
C ALA A 36 14.48 -9.17 -0.73
N ARG A 37 14.64 -10.13 0.18
CA ARG A 37 15.79 -10.20 1.08
C ARG A 37 17.12 -10.38 0.30
N ARG A 38 17.16 -11.31 -0.67
CA ARG A 38 18.32 -11.50 -1.54
C ARG A 38 18.67 -10.24 -2.35
N ALA A 39 17.65 -9.50 -2.77
CA ALA A 39 17.81 -8.21 -3.44
C ALA A 39 18.12 -7.04 -2.49
N ARG A 40 18.41 -7.32 -1.22
CA ARG A 40 18.80 -6.36 -0.17
C ARG A 40 17.77 -5.24 0.08
N LEU A 41 16.49 -5.50 -0.12
CA LEU A 41 15.48 -4.55 0.31
C LEU A 41 15.51 -4.44 1.84
N PRO A 42 15.34 -3.24 2.43
CA PRO A 42 15.25 -3.13 3.87
C PRO A 42 14.02 -3.90 4.41
N ARG A 43 14.21 -4.69 5.47
CA ARG A 43 13.10 -5.40 6.15
C ARG A 43 11.95 -4.45 6.53
N ARG A 44 12.31 -3.22 6.96
CA ARG A 44 11.33 -2.17 7.27
C ARG A 44 10.39 -1.89 6.10
N ALA A 45 10.88 -1.84 4.86
CA ALA A 45 10.02 -1.59 3.70
C ALA A 45 8.95 -2.69 3.54
N LEU A 46 9.30 -3.96 3.81
CA LEU A 46 8.35 -5.06 3.75
C LEU A 46 7.34 -4.99 4.90
N VAL A 47 7.78 -4.62 6.11
CA VAL A 47 6.87 -4.42 7.24
C VAL A 47 5.87 -3.30 6.94
N GLU A 48 6.33 -2.16 6.41
CA GLU A 48 5.46 -1.04 6.03
C GLU A 48 4.49 -1.42 4.90
N LEU A 49 4.95 -2.23 3.94
CA LEU A 49 4.06 -2.78 2.90
C LEU A 49 2.97 -3.66 3.51
N GLY A 50 3.32 -4.62 4.37
CA GLY A 50 2.34 -5.49 5.03
C GLY A 50 1.31 -4.72 5.87
N LEU A 51 1.74 -3.69 6.62
CA LEU A 51 0.84 -2.81 7.37
C LEU A 51 -0.11 -2.03 6.44
N MET A 52 0.36 -1.61 5.27
CA MET A 52 -0.44 -0.90 4.29
C MET A 52 -1.48 -1.82 3.63
N LEU A 53 -1.15 -3.08 3.35
CA LEU A 53 -2.07 -4.03 2.72
C LEU A 53 -3.32 -4.29 3.56
N ARG A 54 -3.27 -4.04 4.88
CA ARG A 54 -4.45 -4.06 5.75
C ARG A 54 -5.59 -3.17 5.23
N LEU A 55 -5.25 -2.05 4.61
CA LEU A 55 -6.24 -1.09 4.10
C LEU A 55 -7.04 -1.63 2.92
N TYR A 56 -6.49 -2.56 2.17
CA TYR A 56 -7.10 -3.07 0.92
C TYR A 56 -7.66 -4.48 1.03
N ALA A 57 -7.01 -5.32 1.85
CA ALA A 57 -7.36 -6.74 1.98
C ALA A 57 -7.58 -7.18 3.44
N GLY A 58 -7.67 -6.22 4.37
CA GLY A 58 -7.97 -6.46 5.78
C GLY A 58 -6.81 -7.06 6.58
N TYR A 59 -7.08 -7.30 7.86
CA TYR A 59 -6.11 -7.88 8.80
C TYR A 59 -5.61 -9.27 8.38
N PRO A 60 -6.44 -10.19 7.87
CA PRO A 60 -5.95 -11.52 7.50
C PRO A 60 -4.79 -11.47 6.50
N ALA A 61 -4.91 -10.67 5.44
CA ALA A 61 -3.85 -10.50 4.45
C ALA A 61 -2.56 -9.89 5.07
N ALA A 62 -2.72 -8.87 5.90
CA ALA A 62 -1.58 -8.26 6.60
C ALA A 62 -0.88 -9.24 7.54
N ILE A 63 -1.64 -10.07 8.27
CA ILE A 63 -1.10 -11.10 9.17
C ILE A 63 -0.28 -12.11 8.37
N GLU A 64 -0.82 -12.67 7.31
CA GLU A 64 -0.11 -13.68 6.51
C GLU A 64 1.13 -13.09 5.83
N PHE A 65 1.04 -11.86 5.33
CA PHE A 65 2.20 -11.15 4.79
C PHE A 65 3.31 -10.97 5.84
N LEU A 66 2.97 -10.46 7.02
CA LEU A 66 3.94 -10.23 8.09
C LEU A 66 4.49 -11.53 8.68
N ARG A 67 3.70 -12.61 8.71
CA ARG A 67 4.19 -13.95 9.06
C ARG A 67 5.25 -14.45 8.07
N ALA A 68 5.01 -14.27 6.76
CA ALA A 68 6.01 -14.62 5.73
C ALA A 68 7.30 -13.81 5.92
N VAL A 69 7.19 -12.50 6.21
CA VAL A 69 8.35 -11.64 6.52
C VAL A 69 9.07 -12.12 7.78
N ALA A 70 8.37 -12.43 8.86
CA ALA A 70 8.97 -12.87 10.12
C ALA A 70 9.69 -14.22 9.99
N ARG A 71 9.12 -15.17 9.25
CA ARG A 71 9.74 -16.49 9.00
C ARG A 71 11.01 -16.36 8.16
N THR A 72 10.98 -15.53 7.12
CA THR A 72 12.11 -15.37 6.19
C THR A 72 13.21 -14.47 6.78
N TRP A 73 12.82 -13.54 7.62
CA TRP A 73 13.69 -12.51 8.15
C TRP A 73 13.40 -12.23 9.62
N PRO A 74 13.81 -13.14 10.54
CA PRO A 74 13.63 -12.93 11.97
C PRO A 74 14.32 -11.64 12.43
N ALA A 75 13.68 -10.91 13.29
CA ALA A 75 14.24 -9.74 13.95
C ALA A 75 13.57 -9.55 15.31
N ARG A 76 14.28 -8.95 16.26
CA ARG A 76 13.68 -8.54 17.53
C ARG A 76 12.55 -7.55 17.26
N THR A 77 11.43 -7.75 17.91
CA THR A 77 10.31 -6.80 17.84
C THR A 77 10.69 -5.55 18.63
N ALA A 78 10.51 -4.38 18.04
CA ALA A 78 10.67 -3.12 18.75
C ALA A 78 9.64 -3.03 19.90
N ALA A 79 10.04 -2.37 20.99
CA ALA A 79 9.10 -2.09 22.07
C ALA A 79 7.87 -1.33 21.55
N ARG A 80 6.69 -1.71 22.04
CA ARG A 80 5.44 -1.04 21.68
C ARG A 80 5.38 0.32 22.37
N ARG A 81 5.08 1.36 21.60
CA ARG A 81 4.69 2.66 22.11
C ARG A 81 3.17 2.81 21.94
N HIS A 82 2.49 3.19 22.99
CA HIS A 82 1.08 3.57 22.89
C HIS A 82 0.95 4.90 22.16
N ALA A 83 -0.10 5.05 21.37
CA ALA A 83 -0.42 6.32 20.75
C ALA A 83 -0.86 7.34 21.80
N SER A 84 -0.35 8.56 21.71
CA SER A 84 -0.78 9.70 22.53
C SER A 84 -1.84 10.51 21.80
N TYR A 85 -2.42 11.50 22.48
CA TYR A 85 -3.36 12.44 21.88
C TYR A 85 -2.70 13.28 20.76
N GLU A 86 -1.44 13.68 20.97
CA GLU A 86 -0.65 14.38 19.96
C GLU A 86 -0.38 13.53 18.71
N ASP A 87 -0.24 12.21 18.87
CA ASP A 87 -0.15 11.30 17.74
C ASP A 87 -1.42 11.31 16.90
N TRP A 88 -2.60 11.35 17.51
CA TRP A 88 -3.89 11.42 16.82
C TRP A 88 -4.02 12.73 16.05
N GLN A 89 -3.73 13.85 16.67
CA GLN A 89 -3.75 15.17 16.01
C GLN A 89 -2.77 15.23 14.83
N ARG A 90 -1.57 14.66 14.99
CA ARG A 90 -0.58 14.58 13.93
C ARG A 90 -1.09 13.72 12.78
N TRP A 91 -1.65 12.54 13.03
CA TRP A 91 -2.20 11.67 11.99
C TRP A 91 -3.32 12.34 11.21
N GLN A 92 -4.18 13.07 11.89
CA GLN A 92 -5.24 13.84 11.23
C GLN A 92 -4.65 14.86 10.24
N ARG A 93 -3.76 15.74 10.72
CA ARG A 93 -3.14 16.77 9.86
C ARG A 93 -2.32 16.19 8.70
N ASP A 94 -1.50 15.19 9.00
CA ASP A 94 -0.61 14.59 8.00
C ASP A 94 -1.40 13.73 7.01
N GLY A 95 -2.46 13.08 7.47
CA GLY A 95 -3.38 12.31 6.65
C GLY A 95 -4.11 13.18 5.64
N GLU A 96 -4.68 14.30 6.08
CA GLU A 96 -5.32 15.28 5.19
C GLU A 96 -4.34 15.80 4.12
N ARG A 97 -3.14 16.20 4.54
CA ARG A 97 -2.10 16.69 3.63
C ARG A 97 -1.73 15.64 2.57
N LEU A 98 -1.55 14.39 3.00
CA LEU A 98 -1.20 13.32 2.08
C LEU A 98 -2.37 12.98 1.16
N CYS A 99 -3.59 12.88 1.67
CA CYS A 99 -4.78 12.61 0.87
C CYS A 99 -5.00 13.70 -0.19
N ARG A 100 -4.90 14.99 0.18
CA ARG A 100 -4.95 16.12 -0.77
C ARG A 100 -3.87 16.01 -1.84
N ARG A 101 -2.67 15.58 -1.48
CA ARG A 101 -1.58 15.38 -2.46
C ARG A 101 -1.88 14.25 -3.44
N VAL A 102 -2.51 13.17 -2.99
CA VAL A 102 -2.87 12.02 -3.84
C VAL A 102 -4.06 12.35 -4.75
N TYR A 103 -5.11 12.98 -4.22
CA TYR A 103 -6.34 13.23 -4.96
C TYR A 103 -6.37 14.60 -5.68
N GLY A 104 -5.52 15.57 -5.29
CA GLY A 104 -5.50 16.90 -5.89
C GLY A 104 -6.88 17.56 -5.82
N ASN A 105 -7.35 18.10 -6.94
CA ASN A 105 -8.67 18.75 -7.05
C ASN A 105 -9.85 17.81 -6.79
N GLY A 106 -9.62 16.49 -6.74
CA GLY A 106 -10.65 15.49 -6.41
C GLY A 106 -10.86 15.29 -4.91
N TYR A 107 -10.03 15.89 -4.04
CA TYR A 107 -10.06 15.66 -2.61
C TYR A 107 -11.41 15.97 -1.96
N ASP A 108 -11.97 17.15 -2.19
CA ASP A 108 -13.22 17.55 -1.54
C ASP A 108 -14.41 16.70 -2.02
N ARG A 109 -14.41 16.32 -3.30
CA ARG A 109 -15.40 15.37 -3.84
C ARG A 109 -15.26 13.98 -3.23
N LEU A 110 -14.03 13.49 -3.00
CA LEU A 110 -13.79 12.23 -2.29
C LEU A 110 -14.37 12.29 -0.88
N ARG A 111 -14.06 13.35 -0.11
CA ARG A 111 -14.52 13.52 1.27
C ARG A 111 -16.06 13.55 1.34
N ALA A 112 -16.69 14.34 0.46
CA ALA A 112 -18.15 14.39 0.37
C ALA A 112 -18.76 13.03 0.03
N PHE A 113 -18.14 12.28 -0.89
CA PHE A 113 -18.58 10.93 -1.23
C PHE A 113 -18.42 9.97 -0.05
N MET A 114 -17.26 9.94 0.62
CA MET A 114 -17.02 9.05 1.75
C MET A 114 -17.98 9.35 2.90
N SER A 115 -18.16 10.62 3.25
CA SER A 115 -19.08 11.06 4.29
C SER A 115 -20.54 10.78 3.94
N SER A 116 -20.93 10.76 2.65
CA SER A 116 -22.28 10.37 2.23
C SER A 116 -22.56 8.88 2.40
N LEU A 117 -21.53 8.05 2.44
CA LEU A 117 -21.66 6.63 2.76
C LEU A 117 -21.76 6.44 4.27
N ASP A 118 -20.83 7.03 5.01
CA ASP A 118 -20.81 7.05 6.47
C ASP A 118 -19.76 8.07 6.96
N PRO A 119 -20.07 8.97 7.90
CA PRO A 119 -19.13 9.96 8.44
C PRO A 119 -17.90 9.33 9.12
N ASP A 120 -18.06 8.22 9.81
CA ASP A 120 -16.94 7.52 10.47
C ASP A 120 -15.98 6.93 9.43
N LEU A 121 -16.51 6.41 8.32
CA LEU A 121 -15.68 5.90 7.23
C LEU A 121 -14.82 6.99 6.60
N ASP A 122 -15.35 8.20 6.46
CA ASP A 122 -14.60 9.36 5.98
C ASP A 122 -13.50 9.77 6.97
N GLU A 123 -13.81 9.84 8.25
CA GLU A 123 -12.84 10.14 9.31
C GLU A 123 -11.72 9.08 9.37
N TRP A 124 -12.08 7.80 9.39
CA TRP A 124 -11.12 6.70 9.47
C TRP A 124 -10.22 6.60 8.25
N MET A 125 -10.74 6.94 7.06
CA MET A 125 -9.91 7.02 5.86
C MET A 125 -8.77 8.02 6.06
N ILE A 126 -9.03 9.19 6.60
CA ILE A 126 -8.01 10.21 6.86
C ILE A 126 -7.10 9.81 8.02
N LEU A 127 -7.68 9.48 9.16
CA LEU A 127 -6.93 9.26 10.39
C LEU A 127 -6.11 7.96 10.34
N GLU A 128 -6.77 6.84 10.07
CA GLU A 128 -6.11 5.53 10.09
C GLU A 128 -5.47 5.16 8.76
N GLY A 129 -6.13 5.47 7.66
CA GLY A 129 -5.66 5.19 6.32
C GLY A 129 -4.46 6.06 5.98
N TYR A 130 -4.73 7.30 5.67
CA TYR A 130 -3.69 8.24 5.24
C TYR A 130 -2.73 8.59 6.38
N GLY A 131 -3.23 9.01 7.55
CA GLY A 131 -2.43 9.50 8.65
C GLY A 131 -1.58 8.43 9.32
N LYS A 132 -2.21 7.50 10.00
CA LYS A 132 -1.53 6.47 10.80
C LYS A 132 -0.75 5.45 9.97
N THR A 133 -1.19 5.17 8.74
CA THR A 133 -0.61 4.12 7.91
C THR A 133 0.25 4.66 6.77
N LEU A 134 -0.28 5.53 5.91
CA LEU A 134 0.40 5.90 4.67
C LEU A 134 1.47 6.99 4.84
N THR A 135 1.45 7.79 5.92
CA THR A 135 2.52 8.76 6.23
C THR A 135 3.76 8.14 6.85
N ARG A 136 3.72 6.86 7.24
CA ARG A 136 4.85 6.17 7.88
C ARG A 136 6.07 6.13 6.97
N GLY A 137 7.28 6.25 7.55
CA GLY A 137 8.55 6.11 6.82
C GLY A 137 8.81 4.68 6.34
N GLY A 138 9.86 4.51 5.52
CA GLY A 138 10.29 3.20 5.00
C GLY A 138 9.88 2.92 3.56
N LEU A 139 8.80 3.56 3.08
CA LEU A 139 8.38 3.64 1.68
C LEU A 139 8.15 5.10 1.31
N THR A 140 8.51 5.49 0.11
CA THR A 140 8.12 6.79 -0.45
C THR A 140 6.65 6.79 -0.82
N VAL A 141 6.03 7.97 -0.94
CA VAL A 141 4.64 8.10 -1.36
C VAL A 141 4.40 7.45 -2.73
N ALA A 142 5.31 7.64 -3.68
CA ALA A 142 5.22 7.01 -5.00
C ALA A 142 5.33 5.48 -4.94
N GLU A 143 6.19 4.92 -4.06
CA GLU A 143 6.26 3.47 -3.85
C GLU A 143 4.97 2.92 -3.23
N ARG A 144 4.34 3.66 -2.32
CA ARG A 144 3.05 3.28 -1.73
C ARG A 144 1.95 3.28 -2.79
N GLU A 145 1.86 4.33 -3.61
CA GLU A 145 0.86 4.39 -4.67
C GLU A 145 1.06 3.29 -5.73
N LEU A 146 2.29 3.01 -6.16
CA LEU A 146 2.57 1.89 -7.08
C LEU A 146 2.18 0.53 -6.48
N ALA A 147 2.46 0.32 -5.19
CA ALA A 147 2.05 -0.89 -4.48
C ALA A 147 0.51 -0.98 -4.33
N THR A 148 -0.15 0.15 -4.06
CA THR A 148 -1.62 0.25 -4.01
C THR A 148 -2.25 -0.10 -5.36
N VAL A 149 -1.75 0.48 -6.46
CA VAL A 149 -2.20 0.16 -7.82
C VAL A 149 -2.11 -1.33 -8.09
N SER A 150 -1.00 -1.96 -7.72
CA SER A 150 -0.81 -3.39 -7.93
C SER A 150 -1.74 -4.24 -7.06
N ALA A 151 -1.92 -3.87 -5.80
CA ALA A 151 -2.82 -4.55 -4.88
C ALA A 151 -4.29 -4.46 -5.34
N LEU A 152 -4.76 -3.28 -5.71
CA LEU A 152 -6.13 -3.05 -6.18
C LEU A 152 -6.42 -3.75 -7.52
N ALA A 153 -5.44 -3.78 -8.42
CA ALA A 153 -5.54 -4.51 -9.67
C ALA A 153 -5.64 -6.03 -9.43
N ALA A 154 -4.87 -6.57 -8.48
CA ALA A 154 -4.94 -7.99 -8.10
C ALA A 154 -6.29 -8.35 -7.43
N LEU A 155 -6.85 -7.44 -6.64
CA LEU A 155 -8.17 -7.60 -6.01
C LEU A 155 -9.35 -7.37 -6.97
N GLY A 156 -9.12 -6.70 -8.11
CA GLY A 156 -10.17 -6.36 -9.06
C GLY A 156 -11.07 -5.18 -8.63
N TRP A 157 -10.60 -4.33 -7.69
CA TRP A 157 -11.32 -3.13 -7.24
C TRP A 157 -11.18 -1.98 -8.25
N SER A 158 -11.88 -2.07 -9.37
CA SER A 158 -11.70 -1.16 -10.52
C SER A 158 -11.93 0.31 -10.22
N ARG A 159 -12.95 0.63 -9.39
CA ARG A 159 -13.25 2.02 -9.01
C ARG A 159 -12.11 2.65 -8.21
N GLN A 160 -11.63 1.97 -7.18
CA GLN A 160 -10.51 2.43 -6.35
C GLN A 160 -9.22 2.46 -7.14
N LEU A 161 -8.99 1.46 -8.00
CA LEU A 161 -7.84 1.42 -8.89
C LEU A 161 -7.74 2.67 -9.77
N GLY A 162 -8.85 3.11 -10.39
CA GLY A 162 -8.87 4.32 -11.23
C GLY A 162 -8.32 5.55 -10.50
N ALA A 163 -8.79 5.80 -9.27
CA ALA A 163 -8.33 6.93 -8.46
C ALA A 163 -6.83 6.84 -8.12
N HIS A 164 -6.32 5.65 -7.81
CA HIS A 164 -4.91 5.46 -7.47
C HIS A 164 -3.97 5.45 -8.68
N LEU A 165 -4.44 5.11 -9.90
CA LEU A 165 -3.68 5.32 -11.13
C LEU A 165 -3.33 6.81 -11.30
N GLU A 166 -4.32 7.69 -11.18
CA GLU A 166 -4.11 9.14 -11.23
C GLU A 166 -3.26 9.63 -10.06
N GLY A 167 -3.56 9.16 -8.84
CA GLY A 167 -2.83 9.50 -7.63
C GLY A 167 -1.34 9.20 -7.73
N ALA A 168 -0.99 8.02 -8.24
CA ALA A 168 0.40 7.59 -8.42
C ALA A 168 1.16 8.56 -9.35
N VAL A 169 0.56 8.97 -10.48
CA VAL A 169 1.15 9.96 -11.39
C VAL A 169 1.30 11.30 -10.68
N ARG A 170 0.26 11.74 -9.95
CA ARG A 170 0.24 13.04 -9.25
C ARG A 170 1.31 13.13 -8.17
N VAL A 171 1.64 12.04 -7.50
CA VAL A 171 2.73 12.02 -6.52
C VAL A 171 4.11 11.78 -7.12
N GLY A 172 4.22 11.73 -8.45
CA GLY A 172 5.48 11.70 -9.19
C GLY A 172 5.95 10.32 -9.68
N ALA A 173 5.08 9.31 -9.68
CA ALA A 173 5.41 8.06 -10.35
C ALA A 173 5.31 8.22 -11.87
N PRO A 174 6.32 7.81 -12.67
CA PRO A 174 6.23 7.82 -14.13
C PRO A 174 5.07 6.95 -14.62
N LEU A 175 4.33 7.39 -15.64
CA LEU A 175 3.18 6.67 -16.19
C LEU A 175 3.53 5.22 -16.56
N ALA A 176 4.70 4.99 -17.15
CA ALA A 176 5.18 3.64 -17.49
C ALA A 176 5.32 2.74 -16.25
N HIS A 177 5.66 3.32 -15.09
CA HIS A 177 5.74 2.58 -13.82
C HIS A 177 4.36 2.25 -13.27
N VAL A 178 3.42 3.19 -13.38
CA VAL A 178 2.02 2.98 -12.96
C VAL A 178 1.40 1.86 -13.79
N GLU A 179 1.58 1.89 -15.08
CA GLU A 179 1.07 0.85 -15.99
C GLU A 179 1.72 -0.52 -15.72
N ARG A 180 3.02 -0.56 -15.44
CA ARG A 180 3.71 -1.79 -15.05
C ARG A 180 3.18 -2.36 -13.73
N ALA A 181 2.91 -1.50 -12.75
CA ALA A 181 2.33 -1.90 -11.48
C ALA A 181 0.92 -2.49 -11.67
N ARG A 182 0.07 -1.83 -12.47
CA ARG A 182 -1.27 -2.32 -12.84
C ARG A 182 -1.21 -3.71 -13.45
N ARG A 183 -0.41 -3.89 -14.51
CA ARG A 183 -0.24 -5.19 -15.20
C ARG A 183 0.31 -6.28 -14.28
N THR A 184 1.17 -5.92 -13.34
CA THR A 184 1.68 -6.88 -12.35
C THR A 184 0.56 -7.38 -11.44
N GLY A 185 -0.29 -6.49 -10.96
CA GLY A 185 -1.48 -6.85 -10.17
C GLY A 185 -2.44 -7.74 -10.96
N GLU A 186 -2.77 -7.36 -12.20
CA GLU A 186 -3.68 -8.13 -13.05
C GLU A 186 -3.21 -9.57 -13.29
N ARG A 187 -1.90 -9.78 -13.51
CA ARG A 187 -1.33 -11.14 -13.64
C ARG A 187 -1.40 -11.97 -12.37
N CYS A 188 -1.55 -11.32 -11.23
CA CYS A 188 -1.71 -11.97 -9.93
C CYS A 188 -3.18 -12.08 -9.50
N ARG A 189 -4.11 -11.57 -10.34
CA ARG A 189 -5.53 -11.57 -10.02
C ARG A 189 -6.00 -12.99 -9.79
N TRP A 190 -6.61 -13.16 -8.63
CA TRP A 190 -7.24 -14.42 -8.30
C TRP A 190 -8.59 -14.48 -9.02
N THR A 191 -8.66 -15.30 -10.06
CA THR A 191 -9.95 -15.71 -10.62
C THR A 191 -10.36 -16.96 -9.88
N SER A 192 -11.41 -16.86 -9.06
CA SER A 192 -12.15 -18.07 -8.67
C SER A 192 -12.59 -18.73 -9.98
N ARG A 193 -11.91 -19.81 -10.37
CA ARG A 193 -12.51 -20.72 -11.34
C ARG A 193 -13.69 -21.36 -10.64
N PRO A 194 -14.86 -21.40 -11.31
CA PRO A 194 -16.00 -22.14 -10.81
C PRO A 194 -15.66 -23.60 -10.62
#